data_4f71da7f2be635e7318139666bc81e91
#
_entry.id   4f71da7f2be635e7318139666bc81e91
#
_cell.length_a   1.000
_cell.length_b   1.000
_cell.length_c   1.000
_cell.angle_alpha   90.00
_cell.angle_beta   90.00
_cell.angle_gamma   90.00
#
_symmetry.space_group_name_H-M   'P 1'
#
loop_
_entity.id
_entity.type
_entity.pdbx_description
1 polymer ?
#
loop_
_entity_poly.entity_id
_entity_poly.type
_entity_poly.pdbx_seq_one_letter_code
_entity_poly.pdbx_strand_id
1 'polypeptide(L)'
;KFGEYSSIFEFIQNAIDAKIENKIPLVKINFDSIKKKKFESLITKEFIAHLENSPRVKNLSETLNDEEVQTLILEDFNTSGISGEPGTWGLKTLDGKDNPIFRFNNCIGVEAKLEDAVLGGSEGEGRQTFCHASEISTFFYHTIRHNELNKPLMMGFAYL
;
A
#
# COMPACT_ATOMS: atom_id res chain seq x y z
N LYS A 1 8.85 -1.76 16.16
CA LYS A 1 10.23 -1.93 15.58
C LYS A 1 10.33 -3.13 14.63
N PHE A 2 9.69 -4.29 14.88
CA PHE A 2 9.73 -5.42 13.94
C PHE A 2 8.89 -5.18 12.68
N GLY A 3 7.75 -4.48 12.78
CA GLY A 3 6.89 -4.19 11.66
C GLY A 3 7.51 -3.29 10.58
N GLU A 4 8.34 -2.32 10.98
CA GLU A 4 9.02 -1.42 10.05
C GLU A 4 10.01 -2.17 9.16
N TYR A 5 10.82 -3.07 9.73
CA TYR A 5 11.75 -3.88 8.94
C TYR A 5 11.02 -4.83 7.97
N SER A 6 9.95 -5.47 8.43
CA SER A 6 9.15 -6.36 7.58
C SER A 6 8.53 -5.60 6.40
N SER A 7 8.00 -4.39 6.62
CA SER A 7 7.43 -3.57 5.55
C SER A 7 8.48 -3.11 4.54
N ILE A 8 9.69 -2.75 4.99
CA ILE A 8 10.79 -2.39 4.10
C ILE A 8 11.21 -3.58 3.22
N PHE A 9 11.38 -4.77 3.80
CA PHE A 9 11.73 -5.96 3.04
C PHE A 9 10.65 -6.34 2.04
N GLU A 10 9.39 -6.31 2.43
CA GLU A 10 8.26 -6.57 1.55
C GLU A 10 8.20 -5.56 0.40
N PHE A 11 8.44 -4.28 0.68
CA PHE A 11 8.48 -3.25 -0.34
C PHE A 11 9.60 -3.48 -1.36
N ILE A 12 10.80 -3.83 -0.88
CA ILE A 12 11.94 -4.14 -1.76
C ILE A 12 11.62 -5.36 -2.63
N GLN A 13 11.03 -6.42 -2.06
CA GLN A 13 10.63 -7.60 -2.81
C GLN A 13 9.62 -7.26 -3.89
N ASN A 14 8.59 -6.49 -3.55
CA ASN A 14 7.57 -6.04 -4.49
C ASN A 14 8.18 -5.19 -5.63
N ALA A 15 9.15 -4.32 -5.33
CA ALA A 15 9.85 -3.54 -6.34
C ALA A 15 10.68 -4.41 -7.30
N ILE A 16 11.31 -5.47 -6.78
CA ILE A 16 12.07 -6.43 -7.60
C ILE A 16 11.12 -7.21 -8.52
N ASP A 17 9.99 -7.67 -7.99
CA ASP A 17 9.01 -8.45 -8.73
C ASP A 17 8.30 -7.60 -9.81
N ALA A 18 8.11 -6.32 -9.55
CA ALA A 18 7.48 -5.36 -10.47
C ALA A 18 8.45 -4.68 -11.44
N LYS A 19 9.72 -5.11 -11.50
CA LYS A 19 10.73 -4.47 -12.36
C LYS A 19 10.31 -4.43 -13.83
N ILE A 20 10.58 -3.32 -14.50
CA ILE A 20 10.47 -3.22 -15.95
C ILE A 20 11.65 -3.97 -16.59
N GLU A 21 11.39 -4.71 -17.66
CA GLU A 21 12.41 -5.44 -18.40
C GLU A 21 13.58 -4.52 -18.79
N ASN A 22 14.80 -5.01 -18.62
CA ASN A 22 16.06 -4.30 -18.87
C ASN A 22 16.28 -3.03 -18.03
N LYS A 23 15.53 -2.84 -16.93
CA LYS A 23 15.77 -1.77 -15.97
C LYS A 23 16.10 -2.33 -14.59
N ILE A 24 16.91 -1.58 -13.86
CA ILE A 24 17.24 -1.89 -12.47
C ILE A 24 16.23 -1.11 -11.61
N PRO A 25 15.45 -1.77 -10.74
CA PRO A 25 14.59 -1.07 -9.81
C PRO A 25 15.43 -0.25 -8.82
N LEU A 26 14.98 0.95 -8.53
CA LEU A 26 15.56 1.83 -7.53
C LEU A 26 14.55 1.99 -6.40
N VAL A 27 14.95 1.69 -5.18
CA VAL A 27 14.14 1.89 -3.97
C VAL A 27 14.74 3.03 -3.16
N LYS A 28 13.89 3.94 -2.71
CA LYS A 28 14.22 4.98 -1.73
C LYS A 28 13.42 4.78 -0.46
N ILE A 29 14.09 4.95 0.67
CA ILE A 29 13.50 4.83 2.00
C ILE A 29 13.79 6.12 2.75
N ASN A 30 12.73 6.84 3.12
CA ASN A 30 12.82 8.10 3.84
C ASN A 30 11.99 8.03 5.12
N PHE A 31 12.57 8.53 6.20
CA PHE A 31 11.83 8.87 7.42
C PHE A 31 11.66 10.39 7.42
N ASP A 32 10.43 10.84 7.49
CA ASP A 32 10.08 12.26 7.39
C ASP A 32 8.92 12.57 8.34
N SER A 33 8.54 13.83 8.43
CA SER A 33 7.35 14.26 9.13
C SER A 33 6.46 15.12 8.23
N ILE A 34 5.16 14.99 8.39
CA ILE A 34 4.19 15.84 7.71
C ILE A 34 3.40 16.66 8.74
N LYS A 35 3.11 17.90 8.40
CA LYS A 35 2.27 18.74 9.25
C LYS A 35 0.89 18.09 9.45
N LYS A 36 0.41 18.07 10.67
CA LYS A 36 -0.90 17.53 11.06
C LYS A 36 -2.02 17.96 10.09
N LYS A 37 -2.11 19.26 9.78
CA LYS A 37 -3.13 19.79 8.86
C LYS A 37 -3.10 19.13 7.47
N LYS A 38 -1.90 18.78 6.98
CA LYS A 38 -1.74 18.08 5.70
C LYS A 38 -2.20 16.62 5.83
N PHE A 39 -1.83 15.96 6.93
CA PHE A 39 -2.29 14.60 7.22
C PHE A 39 -3.82 14.54 7.32
N GLU A 40 -4.43 15.44 8.10
CA GLU A 40 -5.90 15.54 8.25
C GLU A 40 -6.64 15.76 6.92
N SER A 41 -5.99 16.38 5.92
CA SER A 41 -6.59 16.53 4.59
C SER A 41 -6.65 15.23 3.78
N LEU A 42 -5.93 14.18 4.20
CA LEU A 42 -5.92 12.86 3.55
C LEU A 42 -6.97 11.91 4.13
N ILE A 43 -7.54 12.25 5.29
CA ILE A 43 -8.47 11.39 6.01
C ILE A 43 -9.79 12.10 6.29
N THR A 44 -10.89 11.35 6.32
CA THR A 44 -12.22 11.90 6.63
C THR A 44 -12.54 11.74 8.12
N LYS A 45 -13.56 12.48 8.59
CA LYS A 45 -14.05 12.33 9.98
C LYS A 45 -14.58 10.93 10.26
N GLU A 46 -15.24 10.33 9.25
CA GLU A 46 -15.73 8.96 9.33
C GLU A 46 -14.58 7.98 9.50
N PHE A 47 -13.48 8.20 8.77
CA PHE A 47 -12.28 7.38 8.91
C PHE A 47 -11.66 7.49 10.31
N ILE A 48 -11.58 8.70 10.87
CA ILE A 48 -11.14 8.91 12.26
C ILE A 48 -12.02 8.13 13.24
N ALA A 49 -13.34 8.19 13.07
CA ALA A 49 -14.27 7.44 13.92
C ALA A 49 -14.07 5.92 13.82
N HIS A 50 -13.72 5.40 12.66
CA HIS A 50 -13.35 3.98 12.51
C HIS A 50 -12.04 3.66 13.25
N LEU A 51 -11.03 4.52 13.15
CA LEU A 51 -9.77 4.34 13.88
C LEU A 51 -9.99 4.34 15.41
N GLU A 52 -10.81 5.26 15.92
CA GLU A 52 -11.13 5.37 17.36
C GLU A 52 -11.80 4.11 17.91
N ASN A 53 -12.59 3.42 17.10
CA ASN A 53 -13.28 2.19 17.49
C ASN A 53 -12.49 0.91 17.18
N SER A 54 -11.32 1.02 16.58
CA SER A 54 -10.50 -0.13 16.24
C SER A 54 -9.70 -0.64 17.43
N PRO A 55 -9.76 -1.95 17.76
CA PRO A 55 -8.93 -2.53 18.82
C PRO A 55 -7.44 -2.58 18.47
N ARG A 56 -7.08 -2.30 17.23
CA ARG A 56 -5.70 -2.32 16.72
C ARG A 56 -4.99 -0.98 16.88
N VAL A 57 -5.74 0.11 16.98
CA VAL A 57 -5.22 1.48 17.12
C VAL A 57 -5.23 1.85 18.59
N LYS A 58 -4.06 1.91 19.22
CA LYS A 58 -3.99 2.09 20.69
C LYS A 58 -3.84 3.54 21.14
N ASN A 59 -3.13 4.37 20.37
CA ASN A 59 -2.70 5.71 20.79
C ASN A 59 -3.10 6.78 19.78
N LEU A 60 -4.30 6.65 19.18
CA LEU A 60 -4.74 7.58 18.13
C LEU A 60 -4.70 9.04 18.59
N SER A 61 -5.13 9.31 19.82
CA SER A 61 -5.14 10.68 20.36
C SER A 61 -3.74 11.26 20.54
N GLU A 62 -2.75 10.44 20.86
CA GLU A 62 -1.36 10.87 20.97
C GLU A 62 -0.80 11.14 19.57
N THR A 63 -0.96 10.19 18.64
CA THR A 63 -0.50 10.32 17.25
C THR A 63 -1.13 11.52 16.54
N LEU A 64 -2.42 11.83 16.82
CA LEU A 64 -3.13 12.95 16.21
C LEU A 64 -2.99 14.27 17.00
N ASN A 65 -2.39 14.29 18.18
CA ASN A 65 -2.18 15.52 18.95
C ASN A 65 -0.86 16.23 18.60
N ASP A 66 0.09 15.54 18.03
CA ASP A 66 1.35 16.13 17.61
C ASP A 66 1.15 17.12 16.45
N GLU A 67 1.93 18.19 16.42
CA GLU A 67 1.91 19.15 15.32
C GLU A 67 2.40 18.54 14.00
N GLU A 68 3.21 17.48 14.10
CA GLU A 68 3.78 16.74 12.99
C GLU A 68 3.57 15.24 13.17
N VAL A 69 3.16 14.57 12.11
CA VAL A 69 2.99 13.12 12.06
C VAL A 69 4.23 12.50 11.42
N GLN A 70 4.89 11.60 12.15
CA GLN A 70 6.03 10.87 11.63
C GLN A 70 5.59 9.93 10.52
N THR A 71 6.35 9.90 9.43
CA THR A 71 6.02 9.14 8.23
C THR A 71 7.21 8.31 7.76
N LEU A 72 6.96 7.05 7.41
CA LEU A 72 7.86 6.22 6.62
C LEU A 72 7.40 6.32 5.16
N ILE A 73 8.28 6.81 4.29
CA ILE A 73 8.04 6.96 2.85
C ILE A 73 8.90 5.94 2.11
N LEU A 74 8.24 5.03 1.40
CA LEU A 74 8.87 4.02 0.57
C LEU A 74 8.52 4.33 -0.89
N GLU A 75 9.53 4.53 -1.72
CA GLU A 75 9.37 4.86 -3.14
C GLU A 75 10.13 3.87 -4.01
N ASP A 76 9.52 3.42 -5.08
CA ASP A 76 10.15 2.59 -6.09
C ASP A 76 10.08 3.24 -7.49
N PHE A 77 11.13 3.02 -8.26
CA PHE A 77 11.27 3.55 -9.61
C PHE A 77 11.74 2.44 -10.54
N ASN A 78 11.47 2.58 -11.83
CA ASN A 78 11.73 1.57 -12.85
C ASN A 78 10.91 0.29 -12.64
N THR A 79 9.73 0.42 -12.05
CA THR A 79 8.74 -0.62 -11.82
C THR A 79 7.49 -0.38 -12.65
N SER A 80 6.69 -1.40 -12.85
CA SER A 80 5.45 -1.32 -13.64
C SER A 80 4.32 -0.54 -12.95
N GLY A 81 4.43 -0.32 -11.64
CA GLY A 81 3.32 0.13 -10.81
C GLY A 81 2.23 -0.93 -10.65
N ILE A 82 1.20 -0.63 -9.87
CA ILE A 82 0.06 -1.54 -9.65
C ILE A 82 -0.98 -1.30 -10.75
N SER A 83 -1.12 -2.25 -11.67
CA SER A 83 -2.06 -2.19 -12.79
C SER A 83 -3.47 -2.63 -12.39
N GLY A 84 -4.44 -2.45 -13.29
CA GLY A 84 -5.83 -2.88 -13.11
C GLY A 84 -6.83 -1.73 -13.02
N GLU A 85 -8.08 -2.08 -12.77
CA GLU A 85 -9.21 -1.14 -12.71
C GLU A 85 -9.70 -1.00 -11.26
N PRO A 86 -9.41 0.13 -10.58
CA PRO A 86 -9.77 0.33 -9.16
C PRO A 86 -11.29 0.34 -8.91
N GLY A 87 -12.09 0.71 -9.92
CA GLY A 87 -13.56 0.72 -9.83
C GLY A 87 -14.24 -0.62 -10.13
N THR A 88 -13.48 -1.62 -10.57
CA THR A 88 -14.02 -2.94 -10.93
C THR A 88 -13.83 -3.92 -9.78
N TRP A 89 -14.93 -4.45 -9.26
CA TRP A 89 -14.91 -5.47 -8.21
C TRP A 89 -14.65 -6.85 -8.80
N GLY A 90 -13.54 -7.47 -8.44
CA GLY A 90 -13.17 -8.83 -8.83
C GLY A 90 -11.73 -8.97 -9.32
N LEU A 91 -11.29 -10.23 -9.41
CA LEU A 91 -9.93 -10.60 -9.85
C LEU A 91 -9.69 -10.31 -11.34
N LYS A 92 -10.74 -10.05 -12.10
CA LYS A 92 -10.68 -9.71 -13.52
C LYS A 92 -11.26 -8.33 -13.76
N THR A 93 -10.70 -7.62 -14.70
CA THR A 93 -11.22 -6.37 -15.25
C THR A 93 -12.42 -6.64 -16.18
N LEU A 94 -13.13 -5.60 -16.60
CA LEU A 94 -14.29 -5.74 -17.48
C LEU A 94 -13.94 -6.37 -18.84
N ASP A 95 -12.71 -6.19 -19.30
CA ASP A 95 -12.19 -6.82 -20.54
C ASP A 95 -11.57 -8.21 -20.31
N GLY A 96 -11.74 -8.77 -19.11
CA GLY A 96 -11.31 -10.13 -18.75
C GLY A 96 -9.82 -10.28 -18.37
N LYS A 97 -9.05 -9.19 -18.34
CA LYS A 97 -7.66 -9.21 -17.88
C LYS A 97 -7.57 -9.32 -16.37
N ASP A 98 -6.39 -9.66 -15.87
CA ASP A 98 -6.14 -9.64 -14.42
C ASP A 98 -6.30 -8.24 -13.86
N ASN A 99 -6.80 -8.18 -12.61
CA ASN A 99 -7.00 -6.95 -11.87
C ASN A 99 -6.11 -6.91 -10.61
N PRO A 100 -4.79 -6.67 -10.77
CA PRO A 100 -3.84 -6.65 -9.66
C PRO A 100 -4.19 -5.66 -8.56
N ILE A 101 -4.78 -4.49 -8.91
CA ILE A 101 -5.18 -3.50 -7.90
C ILE A 101 -6.31 -4.02 -7.01
N PHE A 102 -7.27 -4.77 -7.55
CA PHE A 102 -8.28 -5.44 -6.76
C PHE A 102 -7.66 -6.47 -5.82
N ARG A 103 -6.75 -7.28 -6.34
CA ARG A 103 -6.02 -8.29 -5.55
C ARG A 103 -5.24 -7.63 -4.43
N PHE A 104 -4.48 -6.58 -4.74
CA PHE A 104 -3.72 -5.82 -3.74
C PHE A 104 -4.62 -5.25 -2.63
N ASN A 105 -5.80 -4.73 -2.97
CA ASN A 105 -6.67 -4.10 -1.99
C ASN A 105 -7.56 -5.09 -1.20
N ASN A 106 -7.95 -6.22 -1.79
CA ASN A 106 -9.05 -7.02 -1.26
C ASN A 106 -8.68 -8.47 -0.93
N CYS A 107 -7.58 -9.02 -1.48
CA CYS A 107 -7.23 -10.42 -1.25
C CYS A 107 -6.20 -10.53 -0.13
N ILE A 108 -6.53 -11.27 0.94
CA ILE A 108 -5.63 -11.65 2.03
C ILE A 108 -5.61 -13.18 2.05
N GLY A 109 -4.42 -13.79 1.95
CA GLY A 109 -4.26 -15.24 2.06
C GLY A 109 -4.95 -16.05 0.95
N VAL A 110 -5.31 -15.42 -0.16
CA VAL A 110 -5.89 -16.13 -1.31
C VAL A 110 -4.77 -16.53 -2.25
N GLU A 111 -4.43 -17.81 -2.23
CA GLU A 111 -3.65 -18.42 -3.32
C GLU A 111 -4.39 -18.22 -4.64
N ALA A 112 -4.02 -17.21 -5.40
CA ALA A 112 -4.39 -17.17 -6.80
C ALA A 112 -3.51 -18.21 -7.52
N LYS A 113 -3.88 -19.48 -7.46
CA LYS A 113 -3.37 -20.51 -8.37
C LYS A 113 -3.86 -20.16 -9.77
N LEU A 114 -3.23 -19.18 -10.39
CA LEU A 114 -3.26 -19.06 -11.84
C LEU A 114 -2.21 -20.05 -12.35
N GLU A 115 -2.65 -20.98 -13.18
CA GLU A 115 -1.86 -22.10 -13.70
C GLU A 115 -0.54 -21.73 -14.40
N ASP A 116 -0.26 -20.43 -14.57
CA ASP A 116 0.92 -19.91 -15.29
C ASP A 116 1.74 -18.85 -14.53
N ALA A 117 1.46 -18.55 -13.26
CA ALA A 117 2.21 -17.51 -12.54
C ALA A 117 3.24 -18.11 -11.59
N VAL A 118 4.45 -18.32 -12.08
CA VAL A 118 5.67 -18.42 -11.26
C VAL A 118 6.03 -17.02 -10.73
N LEU A 119 5.12 -16.40 -9.99
CA LEU A 119 5.38 -15.14 -9.29
C LEU A 119 5.19 -15.42 -7.80
N GLY A 120 6.32 -15.70 -7.15
CA GLY A 120 6.43 -15.90 -5.71
C GLY A 120 6.19 -14.60 -4.94
N GLY A 121 4.94 -14.17 -4.88
CA GLY A 121 4.49 -13.16 -3.92
C GLY A 121 3.83 -13.86 -2.74
N SER A 122 4.21 -13.52 -1.52
CA SER A 122 3.58 -14.01 -0.31
C SER A 122 2.10 -13.61 -0.30
N GLU A 123 1.23 -14.52 -0.62
CA GLU A 123 -0.23 -14.69 -0.43
C GLU A 123 -1.05 -13.48 0.13
N GLY A 124 -0.72 -12.23 -0.24
CA GLY A 124 -1.42 -11.03 0.25
C GLY A 124 -1.12 -10.66 1.71
N GLU A 125 -0.22 -11.36 2.39
CA GLU A 125 0.21 -11.02 3.75
C GLU A 125 1.12 -9.78 3.76
N GLY A 126 1.86 -9.54 2.69
CA GLY A 126 2.81 -8.42 2.58
C GLY A 126 2.16 -7.07 2.86
N ARG A 127 0.93 -6.86 2.41
CA ARG A 127 0.18 -5.62 2.68
C ARG A 127 -0.08 -5.39 4.17
N GLN A 128 -0.28 -6.45 4.96
CA GLN A 128 -0.50 -6.31 6.40
C GLN A 128 0.75 -5.77 7.10
N THR A 129 1.94 -6.04 6.58
CA THR A 129 3.18 -5.53 7.17
C THR A 129 3.22 -4.00 7.16
N PHE A 130 2.68 -3.35 6.11
CA PHE A 130 2.58 -1.89 6.05
C PHE A 130 1.62 -1.34 7.09
N CYS A 131 0.48 -2.01 7.32
CA CYS A 131 -0.43 -1.63 8.40
C CYS A 131 0.19 -1.82 9.78
N HIS A 132 0.92 -2.92 9.99
CA HIS A 132 1.59 -3.20 11.27
C HIS A 132 2.76 -2.25 11.55
N ALA A 133 3.35 -1.65 10.53
CA ALA A 133 4.37 -0.61 10.68
C ALA A 133 3.79 0.76 11.08
N SER A 134 2.49 0.94 10.91
CA SER A 134 1.78 2.18 11.20
C SER A 134 1.08 2.13 12.55
N GLU A 135 1.26 3.14 13.38
CA GLU A 135 0.57 3.27 14.69
C GLU A 135 -0.96 3.36 14.55
N ILE A 136 -1.42 3.85 13.41
CA ILE A 136 -2.84 3.94 13.09
C ILE A 136 -3.32 2.79 12.18
N SER A 137 -2.55 1.72 12.05
CA SER A 137 -2.86 0.56 11.19
C SER A 137 -3.26 0.93 9.75
N THR A 138 -2.69 1.99 9.22
CA THR A 138 -3.06 2.57 7.93
C THR A 138 -1.83 2.95 7.12
N PHE A 139 -1.89 2.75 5.82
CA PHE A 139 -0.92 3.31 4.89
C PHE A 139 -1.61 3.89 3.66
N PHE A 140 -0.94 4.83 3.01
CA PHE A 140 -1.36 5.39 1.73
C PHE A 140 -0.38 4.98 0.67
N TYR A 141 -0.85 4.70 -0.53
CA TYR A 141 0.01 4.42 -1.65
C TYR A 141 -0.39 5.24 -2.88
N HIS A 142 0.61 5.60 -3.64
CA HIS A 142 0.49 6.28 -4.92
C HIS A 142 1.17 5.42 -5.96
N THR A 143 0.52 5.17 -7.08
CA THR A 143 1.08 4.40 -8.19
C THR A 143 0.92 5.13 -9.51
N ILE A 144 1.98 5.11 -10.33
CA ILE A 144 1.96 5.56 -11.71
C ILE A 144 2.18 4.32 -12.57
N ARG A 145 1.13 3.90 -13.26
CA ARG A 145 1.15 2.67 -14.04
C ARG A 145 1.92 2.85 -15.33
N HIS A 146 2.80 1.91 -15.65
CA HIS A 146 3.66 1.99 -16.84
C HIS A 146 2.86 2.20 -18.13
N ASN A 147 1.70 1.56 -18.24
CA ASN A 147 0.84 1.64 -19.43
C ASN A 147 -0.13 2.83 -19.40
N GLU A 148 -0.19 3.58 -18.31
CA GLU A 148 -1.14 4.67 -18.10
C GLU A 148 -0.49 5.84 -17.36
N LEU A 149 0.64 6.33 -17.87
CA LEU A 149 1.47 7.37 -17.22
C LEU A 149 0.71 8.66 -16.85
N ASN A 150 -0.37 8.95 -17.58
CA ASN A 150 -1.19 10.14 -17.35
C ASN A 150 -2.31 9.94 -16.30
N LYS A 151 -2.40 8.77 -15.69
CA LYS A 151 -3.44 8.43 -14.73
C LYS A 151 -2.84 7.95 -13.40
N PRO A 152 -2.21 8.85 -12.63
CA PRO A 152 -1.75 8.50 -11.30
C PRO A 152 -2.96 8.10 -10.44
N LEU A 153 -2.77 7.12 -9.57
CA LEU A 153 -3.76 6.66 -8.63
C LEU A 153 -3.23 6.78 -7.21
N MET A 154 -4.00 7.38 -6.33
CA MET A 154 -3.73 7.42 -4.90
C MET A 154 -4.85 6.72 -4.14
N MET A 155 -4.50 5.81 -3.25
CA MET A 155 -5.43 5.08 -2.39
C MET A 155 -4.88 4.97 -0.98
N GLY A 156 -5.77 4.75 -0.02
CA GLY A 156 -5.45 4.40 1.36
C GLY A 156 -5.95 3.00 1.68
N PHE A 157 -5.26 2.34 2.58
CA PHE A 157 -5.66 1.04 3.12
C PHE A 157 -5.49 1.04 4.64
N ALA A 158 -6.50 0.54 5.35
CA ALA A 158 -6.49 0.37 6.79
C ALA A 158 -6.87 -1.07 7.16
N TYR A 159 -6.23 -1.61 8.17
CA TYR A 159 -6.54 -2.90 8.77
C TYR A 159 -7.07 -2.67 10.19
N LEU A 160 -8.39 -2.50 10.29
CA LEU A 160 -9.12 -2.08 11.49
C LEU A 160 -9.83 -3.25 12.17
#